data_c93f9441429725cc9692e473b4acdc3e
#
_entry.id   c93f9441429725cc9692e473b4acdc3e
#
_cell.length_a   1.000
_cell.length_b   1.000
_cell.length_c   1.000
_cell.angle_alpha   90.00
_cell.angle_beta   90.00
_cell.angle_gamma   90.00
#
_symmetry.space_group_name_H-M   'P 1'
#
loop_
_entity.id
_entity.type
_entity.pdbx_description
1 polymer ?
#
loop_
_entity_poly.entity_id
_entity_poly.type
_entity_poly.pdbx_seq_one_letter_code
_entity_poly.pdbx_strand_id
1 'polypeptide(L)'
;MKKLITLLLMFSFGFIQAQDKLISANFKKSIQKGVTVVEFNAPFNSANSYSDYKKLTHCDYYKVCIAGSPELKKKYKVYSVPTIIIFHNGYVERKYKGNIMLELDVTTNELQKAVDELYLDKF
;
A
#
# COMPACT_ATOMS: atom_id res chain seq x y z
N MET A 1 42.62 4.51 3.07
CA MET A 1 41.82 3.83 4.08
C MET A 1 40.64 4.65 4.59
N LYS A 2 40.88 5.90 5.03
CA LYS A 2 39.78 6.76 5.49
C LYS A 2 38.73 7.04 4.40
N LYS A 3 39.13 7.10 3.15
CA LYS A 3 38.23 7.34 2.02
C LYS A 3 37.28 6.16 1.75
N LEU A 4 37.71 4.93 2.03
CA LEU A 4 36.91 3.74 1.86
C LEU A 4 35.78 3.65 2.87
N ILE A 5 36.07 4.05 4.11
CA ILE A 5 35.07 4.05 5.20
C ILE A 5 33.98 5.10 4.93
N THR A 6 34.39 6.27 4.42
CA THR A 6 33.45 7.35 4.07
C THR A 6 32.54 6.93 2.91
N LEU A 7 33.08 6.23 1.94
CA LEU A 7 32.30 5.74 0.81
C LEU A 7 31.28 4.68 1.24
N LEU A 8 31.67 3.81 2.16
CA LEU A 8 30.79 2.78 2.70
C LEU A 8 29.60 3.39 3.47
N LEU A 9 29.87 4.43 4.23
CA LEU A 9 28.84 5.16 4.96
C LEU A 9 27.83 5.84 4.05
N MET A 10 28.30 6.40 2.95
CA MET A 10 27.42 7.01 1.96
C MET A 10 26.51 6.00 1.25
N PHE A 11 27.00 4.79 1.05
CA PHE A 11 26.23 3.75 0.40
C PHE A 11 25.06 3.25 1.27
N SER A 12 25.20 3.29 2.60
CA SER A 12 24.16 2.83 3.50
C SER A 12 22.92 3.74 3.50
N PHE A 13 23.03 4.98 3.08
CA PHE A 13 21.90 5.90 2.99
C PHE A 13 20.99 5.65 1.78
N GLY A 14 21.49 4.93 0.76
CA GLY A 14 20.71 4.65 -0.43
C GLY A 14 19.55 3.68 -0.25
N PHE A 15 19.49 2.99 0.88
CA PHE A 15 18.46 1.98 1.14
C PHE A 15 17.26 2.47 1.95
N ILE A 16 17.25 3.74 2.36
CA ILE A 16 16.18 4.26 3.22
C ILE A 16 14.96 4.71 2.42
N GLN A 17 14.97 4.55 1.11
CA GLN A 17 13.92 5.02 0.24
C GLN A 17 12.93 3.92 -0.13
N ALA A 18 12.12 3.49 0.80
CA ALA A 18 11.01 2.63 0.46
C ALA A 18 9.98 3.45 -0.31
N GLN A 19 9.69 3.07 -1.54
CA GLN A 19 8.69 3.72 -2.36
C GLN A 19 7.31 3.17 -2.03
N ASP A 20 6.56 3.92 -1.26
CA ASP A 20 5.23 3.53 -0.82
C ASP A 20 4.12 4.05 -1.74
N LYS A 21 4.47 4.84 -2.75
CA LYS A 21 3.49 5.43 -3.66
C LYS A 21 3.50 4.78 -5.02
N LEU A 22 2.31 4.47 -5.53
CA LEU A 22 2.13 3.96 -6.88
C LEU A 22 1.38 4.96 -7.74
N ILE A 23 1.71 4.97 -9.02
CA ILE A 23 0.97 5.68 -10.06
C ILE A 23 0.48 4.66 -11.08
N SER A 24 -0.40 5.07 -11.97
CA SER A 24 -0.99 4.18 -12.99
C SER A 24 0.05 3.43 -13.80
N ALA A 25 1.19 4.05 -14.09
CA ALA A 25 2.21 3.47 -14.94
C ALA A 25 2.88 2.21 -14.35
N ASN A 26 3.01 2.13 -13.03
CA ASN A 26 3.68 1.00 -12.36
C ASN A 26 2.74 0.14 -11.51
N PHE A 27 1.47 0.49 -11.44
CA PHE A 27 0.51 -0.15 -10.55
C PHE A 27 0.33 -1.64 -10.85
N LYS A 28 0.04 -1.96 -12.08
CA LYS A 28 -0.23 -3.35 -12.50
C LYS A 28 0.93 -4.28 -12.17
N LYS A 29 2.14 -3.82 -12.41
CA LYS A 29 3.35 -4.60 -12.12
C LYS A 29 3.53 -4.81 -10.62
N SER A 30 3.24 -3.78 -9.83
CA SER A 30 3.46 -3.81 -8.38
C SER A 30 2.50 -4.73 -7.65
N ILE A 31 1.28 -4.93 -8.14
CA ILE A 31 0.29 -5.81 -7.52
C ILE A 31 0.28 -7.22 -8.09
N GLN A 32 1.13 -7.49 -9.08
CA GLN A 32 1.05 -8.72 -9.90
C GLN A 32 1.33 -10.00 -9.13
N LYS A 33 2.17 -9.96 -8.12
CA LYS A 33 2.61 -11.14 -7.36
C LYS A 33 2.38 -11.00 -5.87
N GLY A 34 1.92 -12.08 -5.26
CA GLY A 34 1.76 -12.17 -3.82
C GLY A 34 0.61 -11.32 -3.32
N VAL A 35 0.61 -11.07 -2.03
CA VAL A 35 -0.40 -10.25 -1.36
C VAL A 35 0.06 -8.81 -1.31
N THR A 36 -0.75 -7.92 -1.84
CA THR A 36 -0.45 -6.48 -1.88
C THR A 36 -1.61 -5.70 -1.28
N VAL A 37 -1.31 -4.87 -0.31
CA VAL A 37 -2.28 -3.98 0.32
C VAL A 37 -2.09 -2.58 -0.25
N VAL A 38 -3.13 -1.99 -0.80
CA VAL A 38 -3.06 -0.66 -1.41
C VAL A 38 -4.09 0.26 -0.76
N GLU A 39 -3.61 1.39 -0.29
CA GLU A 39 -4.47 2.46 0.20
C GLU A 39 -4.68 3.50 -0.88
N PHE A 40 -5.95 3.76 -1.21
CA PHE A 40 -6.35 4.84 -2.10
C PHE A 40 -6.85 6.00 -1.24
N ASN A 41 -6.22 7.14 -1.37
CA ASN A 41 -6.59 8.32 -0.58
C ASN A 41 -6.42 9.58 -1.42
N ALA A 42 -6.84 10.70 -0.87
CA ALA A 42 -6.73 12.00 -1.51
C ALA A 42 -5.90 12.94 -0.63
N PRO A 43 -5.24 13.96 -1.21
CA PRO A 43 -4.41 14.88 -0.42
C PRO A 43 -5.16 15.56 0.72
N PHE A 44 -6.42 15.96 0.50
CA PHE A 44 -7.21 16.63 1.54
C PHE A 44 -7.50 15.73 2.74
N ASN A 45 -7.38 14.40 2.59
CA ASN A 45 -7.68 13.42 3.63
C ASN A 45 -6.41 12.71 4.14
N SER A 46 -5.24 13.27 3.91
CA SER A 46 -3.97 12.63 4.27
C SER A 46 -3.83 12.39 5.78
N ALA A 47 -4.47 13.21 6.61
CA ALA A 47 -4.45 13.03 8.07
C ALA A 47 -5.11 11.72 8.51
N ASN A 48 -6.03 11.18 7.72
CA ASN A 48 -6.71 9.92 7.99
C ASN A 48 -6.11 8.73 7.23
N SER A 49 -4.91 8.91 6.69
CA SER A 49 -4.18 7.81 6.05
C SER A 49 -3.87 6.72 7.06
N TYR A 50 -3.93 5.47 6.61
CA TYR A 50 -3.62 4.34 7.46
C TYR A 50 -2.15 4.39 7.89
N SER A 51 -1.91 4.55 9.19
CA SER A 51 -0.56 4.76 9.71
C SER A 51 0.14 3.47 10.17
N ASP A 52 -0.61 2.42 10.47
CA ASP A 52 -0.07 1.17 11.00
C ASP A 52 0.40 0.20 9.92
N TYR A 53 0.52 0.65 8.69
CA TYR A 53 0.90 -0.22 7.57
C TYR A 53 2.26 -0.89 7.75
N LYS A 54 3.16 -0.29 8.51
CA LYS A 54 4.48 -0.87 8.79
C LYS A 54 4.40 -2.09 9.71
N LYS A 55 3.30 -2.27 10.39
CA LYS A 55 3.07 -3.44 11.24
C LYS A 55 2.60 -4.66 10.46
N LEU A 56 2.15 -4.46 9.23
CA LEU A 56 1.68 -5.56 8.38
C LEU A 56 2.87 -6.41 7.90
N THR A 57 2.68 -7.72 7.94
CA THR A 57 3.66 -8.70 7.46
C THR A 57 3.05 -9.58 6.37
N HIS A 58 3.89 -10.26 5.62
CA HIS A 58 3.49 -11.19 4.54
C HIS A 58 2.77 -10.49 3.38
N CYS A 59 2.98 -9.19 3.23
CA CYS A 59 2.40 -8.42 2.13
C CYS A 59 3.29 -7.23 1.81
N ASP A 60 3.11 -6.70 0.61
CA ASP A 60 3.62 -5.39 0.24
C ASP A 60 2.55 -4.35 0.53
N TYR A 61 2.96 -3.12 0.79
CA TYR A 61 2.04 -2.02 1.05
C TYR A 61 2.37 -0.82 0.18
N TYR A 62 1.36 -0.27 -0.47
CA TYR A 62 1.51 0.91 -1.32
C TYR A 62 0.38 1.90 -1.09
N LYS A 63 0.63 3.14 -1.44
CA LYS A 63 -0.36 4.22 -1.43
C LYS A 63 -0.58 4.74 -2.83
N VAL A 64 -1.83 5.04 -3.15
CA VAL A 64 -2.22 5.66 -4.41
C VAL A 64 -2.97 6.94 -4.12
N CYS A 65 -2.54 8.04 -4.74
CA CYS A 65 -3.26 9.30 -4.72
C CYS A 65 -4.29 9.27 -5.86
N ILE A 66 -5.56 9.28 -5.52
CA ILE A 66 -6.62 9.20 -6.54
C ILE A 66 -6.66 10.42 -7.45
N ALA A 67 -6.22 11.58 -6.96
CA ALA A 67 -6.15 12.79 -7.77
C ALA A 67 -5.11 12.67 -8.88
N GLY A 68 -4.00 11.97 -8.62
CA GLY A 68 -2.96 11.74 -9.61
C GLY A 68 -3.16 10.50 -10.47
N SER A 69 -4.16 9.68 -10.15
CA SER A 69 -4.41 8.40 -10.84
C SER A 69 -5.90 8.17 -11.04
N PRO A 70 -6.58 9.04 -11.82
CA PRO A 70 -8.02 8.93 -12.02
C PRO A 70 -8.45 7.63 -12.69
N GLU A 71 -7.59 7.03 -13.50
CA GLU A 71 -7.87 5.73 -14.15
C GLU A 71 -7.97 4.62 -13.12
N LEU A 72 -7.12 4.62 -12.10
CA LEU A 72 -7.16 3.62 -11.04
C LEU A 72 -8.40 3.79 -10.17
N LYS A 73 -8.76 5.03 -9.87
CA LYS A 73 -9.98 5.35 -9.15
C LYS A 73 -11.20 4.75 -9.85
N LYS A 74 -11.28 4.95 -11.16
CA LYS A 74 -12.40 4.46 -11.97
C LYS A 74 -12.39 2.93 -12.08
N LYS A 75 -11.22 2.36 -12.36
CA LYS A 75 -11.06 0.92 -12.55
C LYS A 75 -11.48 0.13 -11.31
N TYR A 76 -11.06 0.58 -10.13
CA TYR A 76 -11.33 -0.11 -8.88
C TYR A 76 -12.51 0.45 -8.11
N LYS A 77 -13.25 1.38 -8.72
CA LYS A 77 -14.47 1.98 -8.15
C LYS A 77 -14.24 2.54 -6.75
N VAL A 78 -13.22 3.38 -6.63
CA VAL A 78 -12.87 4.04 -5.37
C VAL A 78 -13.70 5.30 -5.26
N TYR A 79 -14.83 5.24 -4.56
CA TYR A 79 -15.77 6.35 -4.43
C TYR A 79 -15.71 7.05 -3.07
N SER A 80 -15.01 6.45 -2.13
CA SER A 80 -14.78 7.03 -0.81
C SER A 80 -13.30 6.95 -0.47
N VAL A 81 -12.85 7.83 0.39
CA VAL A 81 -11.47 7.84 0.86
C VAL A 81 -11.45 7.83 2.38
N PRO A 82 -10.48 7.17 2.98
CA PRO A 82 -9.54 6.25 2.34
C PRO A 82 -10.22 4.92 1.98
N THR A 83 -9.70 4.23 0.98
CA THR A 83 -10.13 2.86 0.65
C THR A 83 -8.91 1.99 0.61
N ILE A 84 -8.95 0.85 1.31
CA ILE A 84 -7.90 -0.16 1.25
C ILE A 84 -8.40 -1.33 0.42
N ILE A 85 -7.59 -1.75 -0.55
CA ILE A 85 -7.86 -2.95 -1.34
C ILE A 85 -6.71 -3.92 -1.13
N ILE A 86 -7.03 -5.17 -0.84
CA ILE A 86 -6.05 -6.25 -0.78
C ILE A 86 -6.11 -7.01 -2.09
N PHE A 87 -4.97 -7.08 -2.76
CA PHE A 87 -4.79 -7.82 -4.00
C PHE A 87 -4.04 -9.11 -3.75
N HIS A 88 -4.39 -10.15 -4.47
CA HIS A 88 -3.63 -11.39 -4.47
C HIS A 88 -3.34 -11.78 -5.92
N ASN A 89 -2.07 -11.77 -6.27
CA ASN A 89 -1.61 -12.05 -7.63
C ASN A 89 -2.33 -11.20 -8.69
N GLY A 90 -2.57 -9.94 -8.36
CA GLY A 90 -3.20 -8.97 -9.25
C GLY A 90 -4.72 -8.91 -9.17
N TYR A 91 -5.36 -9.79 -8.41
CA TYR A 91 -6.82 -9.82 -8.29
C TYR A 91 -7.29 -9.18 -6.98
N VAL A 92 -8.41 -8.44 -7.06
CA VAL A 92 -9.04 -7.85 -5.88
C VAL A 92 -9.65 -8.95 -5.02
N GLU A 93 -9.20 -9.05 -3.77
CA GLU A 93 -9.71 -10.06 -2.82
C GLU A 93 -10.54 -9.45 -1.70
N ARG A 94 -10.16 -8.28 -1.20
CA ARG A 94 -10.85 -7.58 -0.11
C ARG A 94 -10.83 -6.09 -0.39
N LYS A 95 -11.89 -5.41 0.05
CA LYS A 95 -12.01 -3.97 -0.09
C LYS A 95 -12.61 -3.38 1.18
N TYR A 96 -11.93 -2.41 1.77
CA TYR A 96 -12.37 -1.73 2.98
C TYR A 96 -12.54 -0.25 2.67
N LYS A 97 -13.76 0.24 2.76
CA LYS A 97 -14.09 1.63 2.43
C LYS A 97 -14.05 2.51 3.67
N GLY A 98 -13.63 3.75 3.51
CA GLY A 98 -13.76 4.75 4.54
C GLY A 98 -15.22 5.03 4.87
N ASN A 99 -15.48 5.44 6.11
CA ASN A 99 -16.81 5.81 6.57
C ASN A 99 -17.15 7.26 6.16
N ILE A 100 -18.32 7.74 6.57
CA ILE A 100 -18.76 9.10 6.25
C ILE A 100 -17.88 10.19 6.88
N MET A 101 -17.10 9.84 7.90
CA MET A 101 -16.12 10.72 8.54
C MET A 101 -14.78 10.68 7.82
N LEU A 102 -14.68 9.98 6.68
CA LEU A 102 -13.47 9.79 5.89
C LEU A 102 -12.36 9.09 6.68
N GLU A 103 -12.76 8.15 7.54
CA GLU A 103 -11.86 7.35 8.35
C GLU A 103 -12.06 5.87 8.07
N LEU A 104 -10.99 5.08 8.27
CA LEU A 104 -11.07 3.62 8.16
C LEU A 104 -11.49 3.02 9.49
N ASP A 105 -12.49 2.13 9.43
CA ASP A 105 -12.92 1.37 10.60
C ASP A 105 -12.18 0.05 10.75
N VAL A 106 -11.52 -0.41 9.69
CA VAL A 106 -10.79 -1.68 9.72
C VAL A 106 -9.58 -1.58 10.65
N THR A 107 -9.38 -2.60 11.46
CA THR A 107 -8.24 -2.65 12.38
C THR A 107 -7.04 -3.32 11.72
N THR A 108 -5.86 -3.10 12.30
CA THR A 108 -4.63 -3.76 11.85
C THR A 108 -4.76 -5.29 11.96
N ASN A 109 -5.40 -5.78 13.01
CA ASN A 109 -5.61 -7.21 13.18
C ASN A 109 -6.51 -7.81 12.10
N GLU A 110 -7.55 -7.09 11.72
CA GLU A 110 -8.44 -7.52 10.63
C GLU A 110 -7.71 -7.57 9.30
N LEU A 111 -6.92 -6.54 9.01
CA LEU A 111 -6.11 -6.51 7.78
C LEU A 111 -5.08 -7.64 7.77
N GLN A 112 -4.38 -7.84 8.88
CA GLN A 112 -3.36 -8.88 8.97
C GLN A 112 -3.98 -10.26 8.80
N LYS A 113 -5.15 -10.50 9.39
CA LYS A 113 -5.85 -11.76 9.25
C LYS A 113 -6.21 -12.04 7.79
N ALA A 114 -6.73 -11.04 7.10
CA ALA A 114 -7.08 -11.16 5.68
C ALA A 114 -5.83 -11.43 4.83
N VAL A 115 -4.74 -10.73 5.10
CA VAL A 115 -3.45 -10.95 4.43
C VAL A 115 -2.96 -12.38 4.67
N ASP A 116 -3.00 -12.84 5.91
CA ASP A 116 -2.53 -14.18 6.27
C ASP A 116 -3.34 -15.28 5.59
N GLU A 117 -4.64 -15.11 5.50
CA GLU A 117 -5.51 -16.07 4.80
C GLU A 117 -5.09 -16.21 3.32
N LEU A 118 -4.82 -15.11 2.66
CA LEU A 118 -4.39 -15.11 1.26
C LEU A 118 -2.95 -15.62 1.10
N TYR A 119 -2.08 -15.26 2.02
CA TYR A 119 -0.70 -15.70 2.01
C TYR A 119 -0.60 -17.22 2.17
N LEU A 120 -1.43 -17.80 3.02
CA LEU A 120 -1.45 -19.24 3.26
C LEU A 120 -2.07 -20.02 2.09
N ASP A 121 -2.97 -19.41 1.33
CA ASP A 121 -3.56 -20.05 0.16
C ASP A 121 -2.54 -20.33 -0.95
N LYS A 122 -1.33 -19.80 -0.82
CA LYS A 122 -0.23 -20.09 -1.72
C LYS A 122 0.22 -21.54 -1.70
N PHE A 123 -0.04 -22.17 -0.62
CA PHE A 123 0.41 -23.52 -0.33
C PHE A 123 -0.78 -24.49 -0.34
#